data_c42c742c7aca762d4a7f2be8e640097b
#
_entry.id   c42c742c7aca762d4a7f2be8e640097b
#
_cell.length_a   1.000
_cell.length_b   1.000
_cell.length_c   1.000
_cell.angle_alpha   90.00
_cell.angle_beta   90.00
_cell.angle_gamma   90.00
#
_symmetry.space_group_name_H-M   'P 1'
#
loop_
_entity.id
_entity.type
_entity.pdbx_description
1 polymer ?
#
loop_
_entity_poly.entity_id
_entity_poly.type
_entity_poly.pdbx_seq_one_letter_code
_entity_poly.pdbx_strand_id
1 'polypeptide(L)'
;MKNERVVVIEERHKNLGLKDLGGIEISERLFLISWKICGDEYDLLEEDGSVHDVLKSPPHSKQAPKFIGSCQIHGNDLPYSIIAVLDNEEGAETLPARFAWKIEEKRAKFIKISTEGLLCPRSGVITTDGGP
;
A
#
# COMPACT_ATOMS: atom_id res chain seq x y z
N MET A 1 -11.34 3.73 12.88
CA MET A 1 -11.26 4.69 13.97
C MET A 1 -9.89 4.68 14.60
N LYS A 2 -9.26 5.83 14.69
CA LYS A 2 -7.96 5.94 15.33
C LYS A 2 -8.11 5.88 16.84
N ASN A 3 -7.28 5.11 17.50
CA ASN A 3 -7.26 5.13 18.96
C ASN A 3 -6.33 6.26 19.44
N GLU A 4 -6.38 6.58 20.71
CA GLU A 4 -5.60 7.69 21.28
C GLU A 4 -4.09 7.52 21.11
N ARG A 5 -3.61 6.29 21.12
CA ARG A 5 -2.18 6.00 20.97
C ARG A 5 -1.68 6.41 19.60
N VAL A 6 -2.47 6.14 18.56
CA VAL A 6 -2.13 6.49 17.19
C VAL A 6 -2.08 8.00 17.02
N VAL A 7 -3.05 8.72 17.59
CA VAL A 7 -3.12 10.19 17.53
C VAL A 7 -1.88 10.82 18.18
N VAL A 8 -1.49 10.35 19.34
CA VAL A 8 -0.32 10.87 20.06
C VAL A 8 0.97 10.61 19.25
N ILE A 9 1.09 9.43 18.67
CA ILE A 9 2.24 9.10 17.84
C ILE A 9 2.30 10.00 16.61
N GLU A 10 1.17 10.24 15.95
CA GLU A 10 1.10 11.11 14.79
C GLU A 10 1.57 12.53 15.09
N GLU A 11 1.13 13.12 16.19
CA GLU A 11 1.54 14.46 16.56
C GLU A 11 3.04 14.55 16.87
N ARG A 12 3.56 13.57 17.59
CA ARG A 12 4.98 13.49 17.90
C ARG A 12 5.81 13.38 16.63
N HIS A 13 5.33 12.57 15.68
CA HIS A 13 6.04 12.32 14.43
C HIS A 13 6.01 13.51 13.49
N LYS A 14 4.96 14.31 13.51
CA LYS A 14 4.91 15.55 12.73
C LYS A 14 6.08 16.47 13.07
N ASN A 15 6.39 16.57 14.34
CA ASN A 15 7.49 17.41 14.81
C ASN A 15 8.86 16.87 14.40
N LEU A 16 8.93 15.59 14.00
CA LEU A 16 10.15 14.95 13.56
C LEU A 16 10.21 14.82 12.02
N GLY A 17 9.31 15.50 11.31
CA GLY A 17 9.27 15.41 9.85
C GLY A 17 8.57 14.16 9.32
N LEU A 18 7.73 13.54 10.13
CA LEU A 18 6.96 12.36 9.75
C LEU A 18 5.54 12.76 9.40
N LYS A 19 4.98 12.10 8.39
CA LYS A 19 3.62 12.37 7.95
C LYS A 19 2.85 11.07 7.77
N ASP A 20 1.69 10.97 8.41
CA ASP A 20 0.76 9.86 8.23
C ASP A 20 0.00 10.05 6.92
N LEU A 21 0.12 9.09 6.01
CA LEU A 21 -0.56 9.12 4.72
C LEU A 21 -1.86 8.32 4.73
N GLY A 22 -2.22 7.74 5.86
CA GLY A 22 -3.45 6.98 6.01
C GLY A 22 -3.23 5.50 6.19
N GLY A 23 -4.33 4.77 6.39
CA GLY A 23 -4.30 3.34 6.64
C GLY A 23 -5.48 2.62 6.04
N ILE A 24 -5.32 1.33 5.81
CA ILE A 24 -6.34 0.46 5.25
C ILE A 24 -6.41 -0.80 6.10
N GLU A 25 -7.63 -1.21 6.47
CA GLU A 25 -7.84 -2.47 7.14
C GLU A 25 -7.70 -3.61 6.13
N ILE A 26 -6.74 -4.50 6.36
CA ILE A 26 -6.52 -5.66 5.50
C ILE A 26 -7.37 -6.85 5.99
N SER A 27 -7.40 -7.05 7.31
CA SER A 27 -8.23 -8.06 7.94
C SER A 27 -8.65 -7.53 9.31
N GLU A 28 -9.41 -8.30 10.05
CA GLU A 28 -9.94 -7.90 11.34
C GLU A 28 -8.90 -7.32 12.31
N ARG A 29 -7.64 -7.77 12.21
CA ARG A 29 -6.58 -7.36 13.13
C ARG A 29 -5.38 -6.73 12.44
N LEU A 30 -5.31 -6.84 11.11
CA LEU A 30 -4.15 -6.40 10.35
C LEU A 30 -4.45 -5.13 9.58
N PHE A 31 -3.62 -4.12 9.77
CA PHE A 31 -3.75 -2.82 9.11
C PHE A 31 -2.50 -2.51 8.29
N LEU A 32 -2.72 -1.90 7.14
CA LEU A 32 -1.65 -1.35 6.33
C LEU A 32 -1.65 0.15 6.54
N ILE A 33 -0.54 0.68 7.04
CA ILE A 33 -0.41 2.11 7.34
C ILE A 33 0.73 2.67 6.51
N SER A 34 0.48 3.78 5.85
CA SER A 34 1.50 4.44 5.02
C SER A 34 2.01 5.70 5.72
N TRP A 35 3.32 5.85 5.76
CA TRP A 35 4.00 6.99 6.37
C TRP A 35 5.01 7.60 5.42
N LYS A 36 5.16 8.92 5.50
CA LYS A 36 6.24 9.62 4.82
C LYS A 36 7.24 10.05 5.88
N ILE A 37 8.48 9.62 5.73
CA ILE A 37 9.54 9.86 6.70
C ILE A 37 10.70 10.52 5.97
N CYS A 38 10.93 11.79 6.26
CA CYS A 38 12.02 12.57 5.62
C CYS A 38 11.99 12.48 4.10
N GLY A 39 10.80 12.54 3.51
CA GLY A 39 10.63 12.50 2.06
C GLY A 39 10.46 11.12 1.45
N ASP A 40 10.74 10.07 2.18
CA ASP A 40 10.55 8.70 1.70
C ASP A 40 9.24 8.12 2.23
N GLU A 41 8.56 7.36 1.39
CA GLU A 41 7.31 6.73 1.76
C GLU A 41 7.54 5.28 2.20
N TYR A 42 6.90 4.90 3.30
CA TYR A 42 6.98 3.54 3.85
C TYR A 42 5.59 3.01 4.10
N ASP A 43 5.42 1.72 3.85
CA ASP A 43 4.21 0.99 4.18
C ASP A 43 4.50 0.03 5.32
N LEU A 44 3.64 0.04 6.32
CA LEU A 44 3.81 -0.76 7.54
C LEU A 44 2.64 -1.70 7.69
N LEU A 45 2.92 -2.94 8.07
CA LEU A 45 1.87 -3.86 8.49
C LEU A 45 1.84 -3.88 10.01
N GLU A 46 0.69 -3.50 10.57
CA GLU A 46 0.50 -3.40 12.00
C GLU A 46 -0.59 -4.34 12.47
N GLU A 47 -0.31 -5.08 13.54
CA GLU A 47 -1.27 -5.95 14.18
C GLU A 47 -1.24 -5.69 15.67
N ASP A 48 -2.39 -5.39 16.26
CA ASP A 48 -2.53 -5.13 17.70
C ASP A 48 -1.53 -4.09 18.24
N GLY A 49 -1.26 -3.06 17.45
CA GLY A 49 -0.35 -1.98 17.85
C GLY A 49 1.12 -2.25 17.61
N SER A 50 1.45 -3.42 17.06
CA SER A 50 2.84 -3.78 16.76
C SER A 50 3.09 -3.79 15.26
N VAL A 51 4.20 -3.21 14.83
CA VAL A 51 4.63 -3.25 13.43
C VAL A 51 5.30 -4.60 13.17
N HIS A 52 4.77 -5.33 12.21
CA HIS A 52 5.29 -6.66 11.85
C HIS A 52 6.19 -6.65 10.63
N ASP A 53 5.98 -5.71 9.72
CA ASP A 53 6.82 -5.60 8.54
C ASP A 53 6.79 -4.17 8.00
N VAL A 54 7.85 -3.80 7.29
CA VAL A 54 8.02 -2.48 6.71
C VAL A 54 8.46 -2.63 5.26
N LEU A 55 7.81 -1.93 4.36
CA LEU A 55 8.17 -1.88 2.95
C LEU A 55 8.46 -0.44 2.57
N LYS A 56 9.65 -0.16 2.07
CA LYS A 56 9.93 1.13 1.48
C LYS A 56 9.20 1.18 0.14
N SER A 57 8.26 2.10 0.01
CA SER A 57 7.46 2.22 -1.19
C SER A 57 8.32 2.64 -2.39
N PRO A 58 8.24 1.95 -3.54
CA PRO A 58 8.90 2.44 -4.74
C PRO A 58 8.29 3.78 -5.15
N PRO A 59 9.03 4.59 -5.91
CA PRO A 59 8.48 5.82 -6.44
C PRO A 59 7.21 5.55 -7.25
N HIS A 60 6.20 6.39 -7.06
CA HIS A 60 4.96 6.30 -7.83
C HIS A 60 4.53 7.70 -8.27
N SER A 61 3.68 7.75 -9.29
CA SER A 61 3.26 9.01 -9.92
C SER A 61 1.97 8.76 -10.69
N LYS A 62 1.50 9.75 -11.43
CA LYS A 62 0.36 9.56 -12.32
C LYS A 62 0.62 8.51 -13.40
N GLN A 63 1.86 8.41 -13.89
CA GLN A 63 2.23 7.43 -14.91
C GLN A 63 2.52 6.06 -14.32
N ALA A 64 2.89 6.01 -13.06
CA ALA A 64 3.17 4.78 -12.34
C ALA A 64 2.44 4.82 -10.99
N PRO A 65 1.10 4.73 -11.00
CA PRO A 65 0.32 4.93 -9.77
C PRO A 65 0.43 3.77 -8.79
N LYS A 66 0.33 4.12 -7.52
CA LYS A 66 0.28 3.15 -6.44
C LYS A 66 -1.11 2.52 -6.35
N PHE A 67 -1.14 1.25 -6.05
CA PHE A 67 -2.37 0.46 -5.95
C PHE A 67 -2.35 -0.39 -4.69
N ILE A 68 -3.49 -0.49 -4.03
CA ILE A 68 -3.70 -1.44 -2.93
C ILE A 68 -5.07 -2.07 -3.14
N GLY A 69 -5.13 -3.39 -3.25
CA GLY A 69 -6.39 -4.07 -3.43
C GLY A 69 -6.22 -5.48 -4.00
N SER A 70 -7.25 -5.94 -4.68
CA SER A 70 -7.26 -7.27 -5.29
C SER A 70 -6.91 -7.17 -6.77
N CYS A 71 -6.04 -8.08 -7.22
CA CYS A 71 -5.63 -8.16 -8.61
C CYS A 71 -5.94 -9.55 -9.17
N GLN A 72 -5.67 -9.74 -10.46
CA GLN A 72 -5.88 -11.03 -11.11
C GLN A 72 -4.68 -11.43 -11.95
N ILE A 73 -4.51 -12.72 -12.12
CA ILE A 73 -3.52 -13.29 -13.03
C ILE A 73 -4.26 -14.21 -14.01
N HIS A 74 -4.09 -13.96 -15.29
CA HIS A 74 -4.76 -14.73 -16.34
C HIS A 74 -6.27 -14.86 -16.15
N GLY A 75 -6.91 -13.77 -15.70
CA GLY A 75 -8.34 -13.75 -15.49
C GLY A 75 -8.84 -14.35 -14.17
N ASN A 76 -7.95 -14.85 -13.35
CA ASN A 76 -8.29 -15.46 -12.06
C ASN A 76 -7.96 -14.49 -10.92
N ASP A 77 -8.94 -14.23 -10.06
CA ASP A 77 -8.75 -13.37 -8.90
C ASP A 77 -7.78 -14.00 -7.92
N LEU A 78 -6.86 -13.19 -7.40
CA LEU A 78 -5.94 -13.65 -6.38
C LEU A 78 -6.60 -13.61 -5.00
N PRO A 79 -6.34 -14.60 -4.13
CA PRO A 79 -6.99 -14.69 -2.83
C PRO A 79 -6.36 -13.81 -1.75
N TYR A 80 -5.45 -12.92 -2.11
CA TYR A 80 -4.76 -12.05 -1.16
C TYR A 80 -4.69 -10.62 -1.69
N SER A 81 -4.49 -9.68 -0.79
CA SER A 81 -4.33 -8.27 -1.16
C SER A 81 -2.94 -8.02 -1.73
N ILE A 82 -2.89 -7.11 -2.68
CA ILE A 82 -1.68 -6.73 -3.39
C ILE A 82 -1.40 -5.25 -3.13
N ILE A 83 -0.14 -4.93 -2.86
CA ILE A 83 0.34 -3.56 -2.95
C ILE A 83 1.26 -3.51 -4.17
N ALA A 84 1.04 -2.52 -5.04
CA ALA A 84 1.74 -2.48 -6.32
C ALA A 84 1.98 -1.05 -6.79
N VAL A 85 2.89 -0.94 -7.74
CA VAL A 85 3.03 0.26 -8.58
C VAL A 85 2.67 -0.22 -9.98
N LEU A 86 1.68 0.41 -10.58
CA LEU A 86 1.13 0.01 -11.87
C LEU A 86 1.69 0.85 -13.01
N ASP A 87 1.53 0.40 -14.24
CA ASP A 87 1.81 1.21 -15.43
C ASP A 87 0.49 1.75 -15.94
N ASN A 88 0.34 3.06 -15.92
CA ASN A 88 -0.89 3.71 -16.36
C ASN A 88 -1.04 3.60 -17.88
N GLU A 89 -2.18 3.10 -18.32
CA GLU A 89 -2.56 3.05 -19.72
C GLU A 89 -3.89 3.79 -19.87
N GLU A 90 -3.87 4.87 -20.62
CA GLU A 90 -5.04 5.71 -20.78
C GLU A 90 -6.24 4.90 -21.29
N GLY A 91 -7.38 5.05 -20.63
CA GLY A 91 -8.61 4.38 -21.01
C GLY A 91 -8.73 2.94 -20.59
N ALA A 92 -7.70 2.33 -20.03
CA ALA A 92 -7.75 0.93 -19.60
C ALA A 92 -8.41 0.78 -18.23
N GLU A 93 -9.25 -0.23 -18.08
CA GLU A 93 -9.91 -0.53 -16.80
C GLU A 93 -8.99 -1.33 -15.88
N THR A 94 -8.09 -2.11 -16.45
CA THR A 94 -7.08 -2.84 -15.70
C THR A 94 -5.70 -2.42 -16.17
N LEU A 95 -4.75 -2.39 -15.23
CA LEU A 95 -3.40 -1.92 -15.49
C LEU A 95 -2.39 -3.00 -15.12
N PRO A 96 -1.34 -3.17 -15.93
CA PRO A 96 -0.27 -4.11 -15.57
C PRO A 96 0.57 -3.54 -14.44
N ALA A 97 1.16 -4.41 -13.65
CA ALA A 97 2.00 -4.01 -12.54
C ALA A 97 3.47 -3.92 -12.93
N ARG A 98 4.13 -2.88 -12.45
CA ARG A 98 5.57 -2.69 -12.60
C ARG A 98 6.32 -3.35 -11.45
N PHE A 99 5.77 -3.21 -10.23
CA PHE A 99 6.24 -3.86 -9.01
C PHE A 99 5.05 -4.34 -8.23
N ALA A 100 5.15 -5.46 -7.55
CA ALA A 100 4.05 -5.98 -6.75
C ALA A 100 4.54 -6.81 -5.56
N TRP A 101 3.80 -6.67 -4.45
CA TRP A 101 3.99 -7.48 -3.24
C TRP A 101 2.63 -7.98 -2.82
N LYS A 102 2.57 -9.24 -2.41
CA LYS A 102 1.36 -9.73 -1.75
C LYS A 102 1.47 -9.45 -0.25
N ILE A 103 0.34 -9.25 0.37
CA ILE A 103 0.26 -9.12 1.82
C ILE A 103 -0.11 -10.49 2.36
N GLU A 104 0.83 -11.15 3.03
CA GLU A 104 0.57 -12.43 3.65
C GLU A 104 0.03 -12.20 5.04
N GLU A 105 -1.26 -12.48 5.25
CA GLU A 105 -1.94 -12.13 6.48
C GLU A 105 -1.49 -12.94 7.70
N LYS A 106 -1.22 -14.22 7.51
CA LYS A 106 -0.86 -15.08 8.64
C LYS A 106 0.41 -14.65 9.35
N ARG A 107 1.41 -14.23 8.60
CA ARG A 107 2.69 -13.79 9.15
C ARG A 107 2.85 -12.28 9.16
N ALA A 108 1.85 -11.54 8.66
CA ALA A 108 1.88 -10.09 8.52
C ALA A 108 3.16 -9.64 7.80
N LYS A 109 3.35 -10.10 6.57
CA LYS A 109 4.54 -9.80 5.78
C LYS A 109 4.20 -9.38 4.37
N PHE A 110 5.04 -8.48 3.82
CA PHE A 110 5.05 -8.16 2.40
C PHE A 110 5.95 -9.17 1.69
N ILE A 111 5.43 -9.82 0.68
CA ILE A 111 6.20 -10.79 -0.09
C ILE A 111 6.21 -10.37 -1.55
N LYS A 112 7.40 -10.09 -2.08
CA LYS A 112 7.52 -9.68 -3.47
C LYS A 112 7.09 -10.83 -4.38
N ILE A 113 6.28 -10.49 -5.40
CA ILE A 113 5.77 -11.48 -6.36
C ILE A 113 6.11 -11.06 -7.78
N SER A 114 6.04 -12.02 -8.69
CA SER A 114 6.19 -11.75 -10.12
C SER A 114 5.04 -10.88 -10.60
N THR A 115 5.35 -9.96 -11.51
CA THR A 115 4.33 -9.11 -12.14
C THR A 115 3.83 -9.70 -13.47
N GLU A 116 4.35 -10.84 -13.89
CA GLU A 116 3.97 -11.46 -15.14
C GLU A 116 2.49 -11.82 -15.15
N GLY A 117 1.76 -11.24 -16.10
CA GLY A 117 0.33 -11.46 -16.24
C GLY A 117 -0.54 -10.84 -15.16
N LEU A 118 0.06 -10.10 -14.24
CA LEU A 118 -0.68 -9.47 -13.14
C LEU A 118 -1.38 -8.21 -13.62
N LEU A 119 -2.69 -8.16 -13.46
CA LEU A 119 -3.52 -7.02 -13.81
C LEU A 119 -4.31 -6.56 -12.60
N CYS A 120 -4.29 -5.26 -12.33
CA CYS A 120 -4.97 -4.67 -11.20
C CYS A 120 -5.99 -3.64 -11.68
N PRO A 121 -7.17 -3.57 -11.06
CA PRO A 121 -8.19 -2.63 -11.51
C PRO A 121 -7.80 -1.19 -11.24
N ARG A 122 -8.02 -0.32 -12.21
CA ARG A 122 -7.77 1.11 -12.08
C ARG A 122 -8.47 1.71 -10.85
N SER A 123 -9.65 1.18 -10.51
CA SER A 123 -10.43 1.70 -9.38
C SER A 123 -9.73 1.57 -8.02
N GLY A 124 -8.73 0.70 -7.91
CA GLY A 124 -7.96 0.54 -6.68
C GLY A 124 -6.70 1.42 -6.60
N VAL A 125 -6.50 2.27 -7.61
CA VAL A 125 -5.37 3.19 -7.60
C VAL A 125 -5.58 4.23 -6.50
N ILE A 126 -4.51 4.48 -5.74
CA ILE A 126 -4.52 5.47 -4.69
C ILE A 126 -4.09 6.81 -5.24
N THR A 127 -4.97 7.79 -5.11
CA THR A 127 -4.64 9.17 -5.47
C THR A 127 -4.06 9.84 -4.23
N THR A 128 -2.80 10.24 -4.34
CA THR A 128 -2.17 11.01 -3.27
C THR A 128 -2.43 12.48 -3.52
N ASP A 129 -3.32 13.06 -2.75
CA ASP A 129 -3.59 14.49 -2.85
C ASP A 129 -2.45 15.33 -2.32
N GLY A 130 -1.54 14.72 -1.62
CA GLY A 130 -0.37 15.40 -1.13
C GLY A 130 0.68 15.61 -2.20
N GLY A 131 0.42 15.11 -3.37
CA GLY A 131 1.32 15.41 -4.47
C GLY A 131 1.41 16.89 -4.66
N PRO A 132 2.37 17.39 -5.12
CA PRO A 132 3.52 16.72 -5.61
C PRO A 132 4.27 16.13 -4.51
#